data_f1ffe97948c4fa5b42b8ca738bed9232
#
_entry.id   f1ffe97948c4fa5b42b8ca738bed9232
#
_cell.length_a   1.000
_cell.length_b   1.000
_cell.length_c   1.000
_cell.angle_alpha   90.00
_cell.angle_beta   90.00
_cell.angle_gamma   90.00
#
_symmetry.space_group_name_H-M   'P 1'
#
loop_
_entity.id
_entity.type
_entity.pdbx_description
1 polymer ?
#
loop_
_entity_poly.entity_id
_entity_poly.type
_entity_poly.pdbx_seq_one_letter_code
_entity_poly.pdbx_strand_id
1 'polypeptide(L)'
;MATSSSTPLEARSGLDPWQPAELPEPPRPKGLEWIAAVGPGVIALGVSIGSGEFLLGPAAFVQHGLSLLWVVIVAVTPQTIFNTEVMRYTLATGEPVFTGFMRTRPSSTLWAWIYAVLYFLQVGWPAWAGTAAAAIFFLFARRLAVAADAT
;
A
#
# COMPACT_ATOMS: atom_id res chain seq x y z
N MET A 1 -0.98 34.03 -21.99
CA MET A 1 -1.82 32.88 -22.40
C MET A 1 -0.86 31.78 -22.81
N ALA A 2 -0.47 30.90 -21.89
CA ALA A 2 0.46 29.81 -22.18
C ALA A 2 -0.36 28.65 -22.76
N THR A 3 -0.17 28.38 -24.04
CA THR A 3 -0.70 27.16 -24.68
C THR A 3 -0.01 25.96 -24.05
N SER A 4 -0.73 25.23 -23.22
CA SER A 4 -0.26 23.94 -22.71
C SER A 4 -0.16 22.97 -23.90
N SER A 5 1.03 22.75 -24.38
CA SER A 5 1.29 21.68 -25.34
C SER A 5 1.21 20.37 -24.57
N SER A 6 0.03 19.74 -24.55
CA SER A 6 -0.11 18.38 -24.06
C SER A 6 0.83 17.46 -24.83
N THR A 7 1.63 16.67 -24.12
CA THR A 7 2.45 15.65 -24.79
C THR A 7 1.55 14.62 -25.48
N PRO A 8 1.97 14.03 -26.61
CA PRO A 8 1.16 13.04 -27.34
C PRO A 8 0.72 11.83 -26.47
N LEU A 9 1.40 11.58 -25.35
CA LEU A 9 1.08 10.54 -24.39
C LEU A 9 -0.08 10.92 -23.47
N GLU A 10 -0.15 12.19 -23.04
CA GLU A 10 -1.25 12.69 -22.19
C GLU A 10 -2.57 12.69 -22.93
N ALA A 11 -2.55 13.08 -24.22
CA ALA A 11 -3.75 13.02 -25.06
C ALA A 11 -4.32 11.61 -25.25
N ARG A 12 -3.50 10.57 -25.12
CA ARG A 12 -3.92 9.16 -25.24
C ARG A 12 -4.47 8.56 -23.94
N SER A 13 -4.15 9.14 -22.79
CA SER A 13 -4.58 8.61 -21.50
C SER A 13 -6.05 8.88 -21.19
N GLY A 14 -6.67 9.88 -21.84
CA GLY A 14 -8.00 10.36 -21.51
C GLY A 14 -8.08 11.11 -20.18
N LEU A 15 -6.92 11.40 -19.56
CA LEU A 15 -6.80 12.17 -18.34
C LEU A 15 -6.50 13.63 -18.67
N ASP A 16 -6.99 14.54 -17.83
CA ASP A 16 -6.70 15.97 -17.95
C ASP A 16 -5.19 16.23 -17.87
N PRO A 17 -4.64 17.14 -18.68
CA PRO A 17 -3.24 17.50 -18.62
C PRO A 17 -2.91 18.17 -17.29
N TRP A 18 -1.68 17.95 -16.80
CA TRP A 18 -1.21 18.63 -15.61
C TRP A 18 -1.17 20.12 -15.79
N GLN A 19 -1.65 20.83 -14.78
CA GLN A 19 -1.58 22.27 -14.71
C GLN A 19 -0.66 22.66 -13.54
N PRO A 20 0.24 23.63 -13.73
CA PRO A 20 1.04 24.13 -12.63
C PRO A 20 0.12 24.79 -11.60
N ALA A 21 0.22 24.35 -10.36
CA ALA A 21 -0.48 24.93 -9.23
C ALA A 21 0.49 25.16 -8.08
N GLU A 22 0.19 26.13 -7.22
CA GLU A 22 0.95 26.32 -6.00
C GLU A 22 0.63 25.17 -5.03
N LEU A 23 1.67 24.61 -4.42
CA LEU A 23 1.50 23.60 -3.39
C LEU A 23 0.85 24.24 -2.16
N PRO A 24 -0.15 23.59 -1.55
CA PRO A 24 -0.73 24.08 -0.31
C PRO A 24 0.33 24.13 0.78
N GLU A 25 0.25 25.11 1.66
CA GLU A 25 1.14 25.17 2.82
C GLU A 25 1.01 23.90 3.66
N PRO A 26 2.14 23.36 4.15
CA PRO A 26 2.09 22.18 5.01
C PRO A 26 1.30 22.50 6.29
N PRO A 27 0.43 21.58 6.74
CA PRO A 27 -0.33 21.76 7.95
C PRO A 27 0.61 21.94 9.14
N ARG A 28 0.31 22.92 9.99
CA ARG A 28 1.06 23.20 11.24
C ARG A 28 0.15 22.88 12.44
N PRO A 29 -0.12 21.61 12.71
CA PRO A 29 -1.04 21.23 13.78
C PRO A 29 -0.51 21.64 15.15
N LYS A 30 -1.39 22.09 16.02
CA LYS A 30 -1.09 22.47 17.41
C LYS A 30 -1.87 21.56 18.37
N GLY A 31 -1.22 21.12 19.44
CA GLY A 31 -1.86 20.31 20.47
C GLY A 31 -2.46 19.00 19.90
N LEU A 32 -3.73 18.73 20.17
CA LEU A 32 -4.41 17.50 19.72
C LEU A 32 -4.67 17.40 18.20
N GLU A 33 -4.51 18.49 17.46
CA GLU A 33 -4.67 18.48 16.00
C GLU A 33 -3.66 17.53 15.32
N TRP A 34 -2.55 17.21 15.99
CA TRP A 34 -1.60 16.20 15.53
C TRP A 34 -2.25 14.84 15.32
N ILE A 35 -3.25 14.47 16.13
CA ILE A 35 -3.97 13.20 15.98
C ILE A 35 -4.70 13.18 14.65
N ALA A 36 -5.34 14.27 14.27
CA ALA A 36 -6.02 14.39 12.99
C ALA A 36 -5.04 14.39 11.80
N ALA A 37 -3.86 15.00 11.97
CA ALA A 37 -2.85 15.05 10.92
C ALA A 37 -2.14 13.69 10.70
N VAL A 38 -1.83 12.97 11.79
CA VAL A 38 -1.08 11.70 11.75
C VAL A 38 -2.01 10.48 11.70
N GLY A 39 -3.25 10.61 12.20
CA GLY A 39 -4.23 9.53 12.32
C GLY A 39 -4.43 8.69 11.06
N PRO A 40 -4.67 9.30 9.88
CA PRO A 40 -4.80 8.55 8.64
C PRO A 40 -3.56 7.71 8.30
N GLY A 41 -2.36 8.22 8.57
CA GLY A 41 -1.11 7.50 8.38
C GLY A 41 -0.97 6.30 9.32
N VAL A 42 -1.37 6.44 10.57
CA VAL A 42 -1.36 5.34 11.55
C VAL A 42 -2.37 4.25 11.15
N ILE A 43 -3.56 4.63 10.67
CA ILE A 43 -4.55 3.69 10.17
C ILE A 43 -3.99 2.94 8.95
N ALA A 44 -3.41 3.66 7.99
CA ALA A 44 -2.81 3.05 6.81
C ALA A 44 -1.66 2.09 7.18
N LEU A 45 -0.83 2.44 8.16
CA LEU A 45 0.20 1.56 8.70
C LEU A 45 -0.43 0.29 9.30
N GLY A 46 -1.46 0.44 10.13
CA GLY A 46 -2.15 -0.70 10.74
C GLY A 46 -2.78 -1.65 9.72
N VAL A 47 -3.34 -1.12 8.64
CA VAL A 47 -3.90 -1.94 7.55
C VAL A 47 -2.82 -2.63 6.73
N SER A 48 -1.63 -2.05 6.60
CA SER A 48 -0.52 -2.62 5.84
C SER A 48 0.18 -3.78 6.56
N ILE A 49 0.07 -3.85 7.88
CA ILE A 49 0.63 -4.95 8.67
C ILE A 49 -0.33 -6.16 8.58
N GLY A 50 0.11 -7.22 7.95
CA GLY A 50 -0.68 -8.42 7.71
C GLY A 50 -0.20 -9.65 8.48
N SER A 51 -0.80 -10.79 8.16
CA SER A 51 -0.41 -12.09 8.75
C SER A 51 1.04 -12.49 8.40
N GLY A 52 1.61 -11.94 7.35
CA GLY A 52 3.00 -12.18 6.97
C GLY A 52 3.97 -11.72 8.04
N GLU A 53 3.78 -10.51 8.54
CA GLU A 53 4.65 -9.90 9.53
C GLU A 53 4.48 -10.52 10.93
N PHE A 54 3.24 -10.85 11.31
CA PHE A 54 2.96 -11.37 12.65
C PHE A 54 3.11 -12.88 12.80
N LEU A 55 2.83 -13.65 11.75
CA LEU A 55 2.81 -15.11 11.84
C LEU A 55 3.92 -15.75 11.02
N LEU A 56 4.02 -15.44 9.73
CA LEU A 56 4.96 -16.11 8.84
C LEU A 56 6.40 -15.69 9.10
N GLY A 57 6.64 -14.41 9.35
CA GLY A 57 7.96 -13.90 9.70
C GLY A 57 8.52 -14.55 10.97
N PRO A 58 7.85 -14.42 12.11
CA PRO A 58 8.28 -15.07 13.34
C PRO A 58 8.42 -16.59 13.22
N ALA A 59 7.47 -17.28 12.56
CA ALA A 59 7.56 -18.72 12.35
C ALA A 59 8.80 -19.13 11.54
N ALA A 60 9.11 -18.38 10.49
CA ALA A 60 10.32 -18.59 9.69
C ALA A 60 11.61 -18.39 10.52
N PHE A 61 11.65 -17.36 11.38
CA PHE A 61 12.79 -17.14 12.26
C PHE A 61 12.94 -18.23 13.33
N VAL A 62 11.84 -18.77 13.85
CA VAL A 62 11.88 -19.90 14.78
C VAL A 62 12.44 -21.16 14.12
N GLN A 63 12.09 -21.40 12.85
CA GLN A 63 12.52 -22.60 12.12
C GLN A 63 13.95 -22.50 11.59
N HIS A 64 14.36 -21.33 11.09
CA HIS A 64 15.61 -21.13 10.35
C HIS A 64 16.62 -20.24 11.08
N GLY A 65 16.25 -19.74 12.26
CA GLY A 65 17.09 -18.85 13.05
C GLY A 65 17.30 -17.49 12.39
N LEU A 66 18.23 -16.72 12.93
CA LEU A 66 18.56 -15.36 12.47
C LEU A 66 19.25 -15.32 11.09
N SER A 67 19.56 -16.48 10.50
CA SER A 67 20.16 -16.55 9.17
C SER A 67 19.30 -15.90 8.07
N LEU A 68 18.01 -15.72 8.31
CA LEU A 68 17.09 -15.05 7.37
C LEU A 68 17.05 -13.50 7.51
N LEU A 69 17.76 -12.92 8.47
CA LEU A 69 17.76 -11.46 8.67
C LEU A 69 18.19 -10.67 7.43
N TRP A 70 19.13 -11.20 6.66
CA TRP A 70 19.57 -10.55 5.44
C TRP A 70 18.46 -10.41 4.41
N VAL A 71 17.53 -11.38 4.34
CA VAL A 71 16.38 -11.34 3.44
C VAL A 71 15.48 -10.16 3.79
N VAL A 72 15.25 -9.91 5.09
CA VAL A 72 14.47 -8.76 5.56
C VAL A 72 15.14 -7.45 5.14
N ILE A 73 16.45 -7.34 5.32
CA ILE A 73 17.20 -6.12 4.93
C ILE A 73 17.07 -5.88 3.42
N VAL A 74 17.29 -6.94 2.62
CA VAL A 74 17.18 -6.86 1.15
C VAL A 74 15.75 -6.54 0.70
N ALA A 75 14.72 -7.03 1.39
CA ALA A 75 13.32 -6.75 1.05
C ALA A 75 12.91 -5.33 1.45
N VAL A 76 13.25 -4.88 2.65
CA VAL A 76 12.84 -3.57 3.19
C VAL A 76 13.52 -2.41 2.47
N THR A 77 14.77 -2.57 2.06
CA THR A 77 15.53 -1.49 1.42
C THR A 77 14.87 -1.00 0.11
N PRO A 78 14.62 -1.86 -0.91
CA PRO A 78 13.97 -1.42 -2.14
C PRO A 78 12.53 -0.98 -1.89
N GLN A 79 11.81 -1.59 -0.95
CA GLN A 79 10.46 -1.17 -0.59
C GLN A 79 10.45 0.26 -0.03
N THR A 80 11.41 0.61 0.81
CA THR A 80 11.53 1.97 1.36
C THR A 80 11.80 2.98 0.25
N ILE A 81 12.72 2.66 -0.67
CA ILE A 81 13.01 3.51 -1.83
C ILE A 81 11.74 3.70 -2.68
N PHE A 82 11.06 2.61 -3.00
CA PHE A 82 9.84 2.65 -3.78
C PHE A 82 8.75 3.50 -3.12
N ASN A 83 8.49 3.29 -1.83
CA ASN A 83 7.49 4.07 -1.09
C ASN A 83 7.85 5.56 -1.06
N THR A 84 9.13 5.90 -0.92
CA THR A 84 9.60 7.29 -0.94
C THR A 84 9.34 7.94 -2.31
N GLU A 85 9.61 7.23 -3.41
CA GLU A 85 9.34 7.76 -4.76
C GLU A 85 7.85 7.90 -5.04
N VAL A 86 7.02 6.96 -4.58
CA VAL A 86 5.56 7.06 -4.66
C VAL A 86 5.05 8.30 -3.91
N MET A 87 5.55 8.55 -2.69
CA MET A 87 5.22 9.74 -1.93
C MET A 87 5.67 11.01 -2.64
N ARG A 88 6.90 11.05 -3.15
CA ARG A 88 7.41 12.21 -3.92
C ARG A 88 6.54 12.51 -5.12
N TYR A 89 6.16 11.48 -5.88
CA TYR A 89 5.27 11.63 -7.02
C TYR A 89 3.93 12.25 -6.60
N THR A 90 3.28 11.67 -5.60
CA THR A 90 1.97 12.14 -5.13
C THR A 90 2.03 13.58 -4.60
N LEU A 91 3.09 13.93 -3.86
CA LEU A 91 3.28 15.28 -3.36
C LEU A 91 3.55 16.30 -4.47
N ALA A 92 4.27 15.90 -5.52
CA ALA A 92 4.62 16.78 -6.61
C ALA A 92 3.47 16.99 -7.61
N THR A 93 2.64 15.98 -7.82
CA THR A 93 1.58 15.99 -8.84
C THR A 93 0.18 16.20 -8.27
N GLY A 94 -0.01 15.94 -6.98
CA GLY A 94 -1.33 15.96 -6.33
C GLY A 94 -2.23 14.79 -6.73
N GLU A 95 -1.72 13.80 -7.48
CA GLU A 95 -2.50 12.65 -7.90
C GLU A 95 -1.90 11.33 -7.39
N PRO A 96 -2.73 10.29 -7.22
CA PRO A 96 -2.25 8.97 -6.85
C PRO A 96 -1.30 8.38 -7.91
N VAL A 97 -0.30 7.63 -7.48
CA VAL A 97 0.67 7.00 -8.39
C VAL A 97 0.01 6.10 -9.45
N PHE A 98 -1.12 5.49 -9.12
CA PHE A 98 -1.89 4.68 -10.08
C PHE A 98 -2.37 5.49 -11.29
N THR A 99 -2.81 6.72 -11.06
CA THR A 99 -3.16 7.65 -12.14
C THR A 99 -1.93 7.97 -12.99
N GLY A 100 -0.78 8.16 -12.34
CA GLY A 100 0.49 8.36 -13.03
C GLY A 100 0.85 7.21 -13.98
N PHE A 101 0.69 5.98 -13.55
CA PHE A 101 0.92 4.83 -14.43
C PHE A 101 -0.02 4.81 -15.63
N MET A 102 -1.28 5.22 -15.47
CA MET A 102 -2.22 5.31 -16.58
C MET A 102 -1.81 6.32 -17.65
N ARG A 103 -0.95 7.30 -17.30
CA ARG A 103 -0.37 8.27 -18.27
C ARG A 103 0.80 7.67 -19.05
N THR A 104 1.31 6.50 -18.66
CA THR A 104 2.46 5.87 -19.30
C THR A 104 2.04 4.83 -20.35
N ARG A 105 3.01 4.38 -21.15
CA ARG A 105 2.79 3.27 -22.09
C ARG A 105 2.62 1.95 -21.32
N PRO A 106 1.87 0.99 -21.86
CA PRO A 106 1.31 0.95 -23.20
C PRO A 106 -0.03 1.67 -23.37
N SER A 107 -0.93 1.63 -22.39
CA SER A 107 -2.22 2.34 -22.42
C SER A 107 -2.84 2.43 -21.02
N SER A 108 -3.67 3.44 -20.81
CA SER A 108 -4.43 3.63 -19.57
C SER A 108 -5.35 2.42 -19.28
N THR A 109 -6.00 1.90 -20.31
CA THR A 109 -6.90 0.72 -20.18
C THR A 109 -6.17 -0.52 -19.72
N LEU A 110 -4.95 -0.79 -20.24
CA LEU A 110 -4.17 -1.95 -19.78
C LEU A 110 -3.80 -1.81 -18.32
N TRP A 111 -3.32 -0.63 -17.90
CA TRP A 111 -2.98 -0.38 -16.51
C TRP A 111 -4.21 -0.51 -15.60
N ALA A 112 -5.36 0.01 -16.01
CA ALA A 112 -6.61 -0.14 -15.26
C ALA A 112 -6.98 -1.63 -15.07
N TRP A 113 -6.85 -2.45 -16.10
CA TRP A 113 -7.09 -3.89 -16.01
C TRP A 113 -6.09 -4.60 -15.10
N ILE A 114 -4.79 -4.28 -15.22
CA ILE A 114 -3.76 -4.83 -14.33
C ILE A 114 -4.10 -4.54 -12.86
N TYR A 115 -4.44 -3.30 -12.54
CA TYR A 115 -4.81 -2.94 -11.18
C TYR A 115 -6.11 -3.60 -10.72
N ALA A 116 -7.12 -3.67 -11.58
CA ALA A 116 -8.38 -4.33 -11.24
C ALA A 116 -8.15 -5.80 -10.91
N VAL A 117 -7.35 -6.51 -11.71
CA VAL A 117 -7.04 -7.92 -11.48
C VAL A 117 -6.20 -8.10 -10.21
N LEU A 118 -5.16 -7.30 -10.01
CA LEU A 118 -4.33 -7.38 -8.80
C LEU A 118 -5.14 -7.08 -7.54
N TYR A 119 -5.99 -6.06 -7.60
CA TYR A 119 -6.88 -5.71 -6.49
C TYR A 119 -7.89 -6.83 -6.19
N PHE A 120 -8.50 -7.39 -7.23
CA PHE A 120 -9.42 -8.53 -7.07
C PHE A 120 -8.72 -9.74 -6.44
N LEU A 121 -7.51 -10.07 -6.88
CA LEU A 121 -6.72 -11.15 -6.30
C LEU A 121 -6.38 -10.88 -4.83
N GLN A 122 -6.06 -9.65 -4.48
CA GLN A 122 -5.73 -9.26 -3.11
C GLN A 122 -6.96 -9.32 -2.19
N VAL A 123 -8.09 -8.75 -2.61
CA VAL A 123 -9.32 -8.69 -1.82
C VAL A 123 -10.05 -10.03 -1.81
N GLY A 124 -9.99 -10.77 -2.92
CA GLY A 124 -10.61 -12.09 -3.05
C GLY A 124 -9.93 -13.17 -2.21
N TRP A 125 -8.74 -12.91 -1.69
CA TRP A 125 -8.05 -13.88 -0.84
C TRP A 125 -8.58 -13.81 0.61
N PRO A 126 -9.13 -14.90 1.16
CA PRO A 126 -9.83 -14.88 2.46
C PRO A 126 -8.88 -14.78 3.67
N ALA A 127 -7.58 -14.59 3.48
CA ALA A 127 -6.59 -14.60 4.56
C ALA A 127 -6.86 -13.52 5.64
N TRP A 128 -7.32 -12.34 5.23
CA TRP A 128 -7.66 -11.25 6.16
C TRP A 128 -8.87 -11.60 7.03
N ALA A 129 -9.92 -12.13 6.39
CA ALA A 129 -11.11 -12.59 7.10
C ALA A 129 -10.79 -13.78 8.02
N GLY A 130 -9.94 -14.70 7.57
CA GLY A 130 -9.50 -15.84 8.34
C GLY A 130 -8.72 -15.45 9.60
N THR A 131 -7.77 -14.52 9.51
CA THR A 131 -7.02 -14.03 10.68
C THR A 131 -7.90 -13.25 11.64
N ALA A 132 -8.81 -12.43 11.15
CA ALA A 132 -9.78 -11.73 12.00
C ALA A 132 -10.71 -12.72 12.72
N ALA A 133 -11.24 -13.71 12.01
CA ALA A 133 -12.08 -14.76 12.59
C ALA A 133 -11.32 -15.59 13.65
N ALA A 134 -10.06 -15.95 13.37
CA ALA A 134 -9.22 -16.66 14.34
C ALA A 134 -8.95 -15.84 15.60
N ALA A 135 -8.69 -14.54 15.47
CA ALA A 135 -8.51 -13.65 16.61
C ALA A 135 -9.79 -13.52 17.45
N ILE A 136 -10.94 -13.36 16.81
CA ILE A 136 -12.25 -13.32 17.49
C ILE A 136 -12.53 -14.64 18.19
N PHE A 137 -12.31 -15.77 17.51
CA PHE A 137 -12.50 -17.09 18.09
C PHE A 137 -11.60 -17.31 19.31
N PHE A 138 -10.33 -16.87 19.24
CA PHE A 138 -9.42 -16.95 20.38
C PHE A 138 -9.91 -16.15 21.59
N LEU A 139 -10.46 -14.94 21.35
CA LEU A 139 -11.01 -14.11 22.43
C LEU A 139 -12.17 -14.79 23.16
N PHE A 140 -13.05 -15.44 22.42
CA PHE A 140 -14.25 -16.07 22.99
C PHE A 140 -14.00 -17.50 23.52
N ALA A 141 -13.25 -18.30 22.79
CA ALA A 141 -13.04 -19.70 23.12
C ALA A 141 -11.74 -19.96 23.88
N ARG A 142 -10.86 -18.95 24.03
CA ARG A 142 -9.51 -19.06 24.61
C ARG A 142 -8.68 -20.19 23.99
N ARG A 143 -8.98 -20.50 22.73
CA ARG A 143 -8.27 -21.52 21.95
C ARG A 143 -7.88 -20.91 20.62
N LEU A 144 -6.67 -21.22 20.17
CA LEU A 144 -6.33 -20.98 18.77
C LEU A 144 -7.19 -21.92 17.93
N ALA A 145 -7.73 -21.42 16.83
CA ALA A 145 -8.32 -22.26 15.80
C ALA A 145 -7.19 -23.01 15.08
N VAL A 146 -6.60 -23.96 15.77
CA VAL A 146 -5.70 -24.94 15.14
C VAL A 146 -6.63 -25.86 14.38
N ALA A 147 -6.35 -26.07 13.09
CA ALA A 147 -7.06 -27.06 12.30
C ALA A 147 -7.10 -28.37 13.08
N ALA A 148 -8.31 -28.88 13.33
CA ALA A 148 -8.54 -30.03 14.19
C ALA A 148 -8.12 -31.38 13.53
N ASP A 149 -7.25 -31.34 12.54
CA ASP A 149 -6.83 -32.52 11.79
C ASP A 149 -5.31 -32.63 11.75
N ALA A 150 -4.77 -32.88 12.91
CA ALA A 150 -3.49 -33.57 13.05
C ALA A 150 -3.73 -34.86 13.84
N THR A 151 -4.63 -35.72 13.36
CA THR A 151 -4.71 -37.14 13.78
C THR A 151 -4.41 -38.01 12.57
#